data_673aef7065efa0fa96c9bc1aaf11bf40
#
_entry.id   673aef7065efa0fa96c9bc1aaf11bf40
#
_cell.length_a   1.000
_cell.length_b   1.000
_cell.length_c   1.000
_cell.angle_alpha   90.00
_cell.angle_beta   90.00
_cell.angle_gamma   90.00
#
_symmetry.space_group_name_H-M   'P 1'
#
loop_
_entity.id
_entity.type
_entity.pdbx_description
1 polymer ?
#
loop_
_entity_poly.entity_id
_entity_poly.type
_entity_poly.pdbx_seq_one_letter_code
_entity_poly.pdbx_strand_id
1 'polypeptide(L)'
;MIQKILSKIYYAFLTLSCLGWRESTSTIDVNGVNLLYATRGPENGYPVILLHGNGGSHIKMRTQAMQLAKAGYRVYSPDSRGQGANEPLQEYHYADMAEDTYCFIQKLGLEKPYVYGWSDGGIIALMMEMEHPGTCGKIAVSGANLTPDCGEGFEEFKAWILENGTPLAMMMLSEPDIKPEQLRAIHCPTLVTAGSEDLISEEHTRMIADNIPGASLVIVQGKDHGNYIKRSPIMGRLLLDFF
;
A
#
# COMPACT_ATOMS: atom_id res chain seq x y z
N MET A 1 -31.30 -17.39 -28.16
CA MET A 1 -31.45 -15.94 -28.36
C MET A 1 -31.53 -15.16 -27.03
N ILE A 2 -32.35 -15.60 -26.08
CA ILE A 2 -32.51 -14.95 -24.76
C ILE A 2 -31.23 -14.88 -23.94
N GLN A 3 -30.40 -15.96 -23.87
CA GLN A 3 -29.11 -15.97 -23.14
C GLN A 3 -28.08 -14.97 -23.70
N LYS A 4 -28.05 -14.74 -25.03
CA LYS A 4 -27.16 -13.74 -25.65
C LYS A 4 -27.63 -12.29 -25.36
N ILE A 5 -28.93 -12.09 -25.15
CA ILE A 5 -29.48 -10.78 -24.78
C ILE A 5 -29.20 -10.51 -23.29
N LEU A 6 -29.41 -11.49 -22.43
CA LEU A 6 -29.10 -11.38 -21.00
C LEU A 6 -27.60 -11.16 -20.74
N SER A 7 -26.72 -11.83 -21.49
CA SER A 7 -25.29 -11.57 -21.39
C SER A 7 -24.90 -10.16 -21.84
N LYS A 8 -25.50 -9.65 -22.94
CA LYS A 8 -25.26 -8.28 -23.41
C LYS A 8 -25.80 -7.23 -22.42
N ILE A 9 -26.94 -7.47 -21.80
CA ILE A 9 -27.48 -6.58 -20.75
C ILE A 9 -26.62 -6.62 -19.52
N TYR A 10 -26.14 -7.80 -19.10
CA TYR A 10 -25.22 -7.95 -17.98
C TYR A 10 -23.88 -7.25 -18.22
N TYR A 11 -23.29 -7.41 -19.42
CA TYR A 11 -22.07 -6.69 -19.80
C TYR A 11 -22.29 -5.18 -19.96
N ALA A 12 -23.45 -4.74 -20.47
CA ALA A 12 -23.79 -3.32 -20.54
C ALA A 12 -24.03 -2.72 -19.15
N PHE A 13 -24.63 -3.48 -18.22
CA PHE A 13 -24.79 -3.06 -16.82
C PHE A 13 -23.43 -2.99 -16.08
N LEU A 14 -22.52 -3.96 -16.32
CA LEU A 14 -21.16 -3.93 -15.82
C LEU A 14 -20.36 -2.75 -16.40
N THR A 15 -20.52 -2.43 -17.68
CA THR A 15 -19.83 -1.28 -18.30
C THR A 15 -20.41 0.05 -17.83
N LEU A 16 -21.73 0.16 -17.63
CA LEU A 16 -22.38 1.35 -17.08
C LEU A 16 -22.05 1.56 -15.59
N SER A 17 -21.97 0.48 -14.80
CA SER A 17 -21.50 0.57 -13.40
C SER A 17 -20.00 0.90 -13.30
N CYS A 18 -19.20 0.52 -14.32
CA CYS A 18 -17.78 0.91 -14.41
C CYS A 18 -17.56 2.37 -14.86
N LEU A 19 -18.54 3.00 -15.53
CA LEU A 19 -18.49 4.41 -15.93
C LEU A 19 -18.64 5.37 -14.73
N GLY A 20 -19.28 4.94 -13.65
CA GLY A 20 -19.43 5.72 -12.41
C GLY A 20 -18.17 5.82 -11.54
N TRP A 21 -17.15 4.99 -11.79
CA TRP A 21 -15.94 4.91 -10.95
C TRP A 21 -14.66 5.21 -11.74
N ARG A 22 -14.71 6.22 -12.61
CA ARG A 22 -13.52 6.69 -13.32
C ARG A 22 -12.48 7.16 -12.31
N GLU A 23 -11.24 6.78 -12.53
CA GLU A 23 -10.09 7.35 -11.86
C GLU A 23 -9.97 8.83 -12.22
N SER A 24 -9.85 9.67 -11.23
CA SER A 24 -9.43 11.06 -11.37
C SER A 24 -8.13 11.28 -10.64
N THR A 25 -7.29 12.17 -11.16
CA THR A 25 -6.03 12.56 -10.55
C THR A 25 -6.07 14.01 -10.13
N SER A 26 -5.39 14.33 -9.05
CA SER A 26 -5.19 15.67 -8.53
C SER A 26 -3.81 15.78 -7.91
N THR A 27 -3.38 16.97 -7.57
CA THR A 27 -2.14 17.19 -6.82
C THR A 27 -2.44 17.84 -5.48
N ILE A 28 -1.54 17.65 -4.52
CA ILE A 28 -1.65 18.21 -3.19
C ILE A 28 -0.26 18.54 -2.63
N ASP A 29 -0.10 19.73 -2.09
CA ASP A 29 1.14 20.12 -1.42
C ASP A 29 1.11 19.63 0.01
N VAL A 30 2.05 18.78 0.39
CA VAL A 30 2.20 18.23 1.74
C VAL A 30 3.69 18.19 2.09
N ASN A 31 4.03 18.51 3.32
CA ASN A 31 5.40 18.38 3.84
C ASN A 31 6.51 18.85 2.86
N GLY A 32 6.26 19.99 2.18
CA GLY A 32 7.23 20.59 1.26
C GLY A 32 7.33 19.98 -0.14
N VAL A 33 6.48 19.00 -0.47
CA VAL A 33 6.42 18.36 -1.80
C VAL A 33 5.01 18.43 -2.38
N ASN A 34 4.91 18.46 -3.72
CA ASN A 34 3.64 18.36 -4.42
C ASN A 34 3.44 16.93 -4.88
N LEU A 35 2.46 16.24 -4.31
CA LEU A 35 2.16 14.85 -4.63
C LEU A 35 0.98 14.73 -5.59
N LEU A 36 1.16 13.97 -6.68
CA LEU A 36 0.04 13.49 -7.46
C LEU A 36 -0.64 12.35 -6.70
N TYR A 37 -1.96 12.33 -6.71
CA TYR A 37 -2.74 11.20 -6.22
C TYR A 37 -3.92 10.89 -7.13
N ALA A 38 -4.26 9.62 -7.22
CA ALA A 38 -5.47 9.17 -7.90
C ALA A 38 -6.60 8.94 -6.89
N THR A 39 -7.84 9.22 -7.32
CA THR A 39 -9.03 8.89 -6.55
C THR A 39 -9.99 8.02 -7.33
N ARG A 40 -10.74 7.17 -6.61
CA ARG A 40 -11.73 6.27 -7.19
C ARG A 40 -12.83 5.96 -6.16
N GLY A 41 -14.03 5.69 -6.64
CA GLY A 41 -15.18 5.36 -5.79
C GLY A 41 -16.06 6.56 -5.43
N PRO A 42 -17.15 6.34 -4.68
CA PRO A 42 -18.11 7.38 -4.32
C PRO A 42 -17.48 8.45 -3.42
N GLU A 43 -17.87 9.70 -3.59
CA GLU A 43 -17.31 10.81 -2.80
C GLU A 43 -17.61 10.69 -1.30
N ASN A 44 -18.73 10.09 -0.95
CA ASN A 44 -19.16 9.84 0.43
C ASN A 44 -18.78 8.43 0.94
N GLY A 45 -17.97 7.68 0.19
CA GLY A 45 -17.47 6.38 0.63
C GLY A 45 -16.46 6.52 1.76
N TYR A 46 -16.36 5.46 2.60
CA TYR A 46 -15.36 5.45 3.66
C TYR A 46 -13.95 5.53 3.06
N PRO A 47 -13.06 6.40 3.59
CA PRO A 47 -11.75 6.65 3.00
C PRO A 47 -10.79 5.47 3.16
N VAL A 48 -10.16 5.10 2.05
CA VAL A 48 -9.07 4.10 2.00
C VAL A 48 -7.88 4.69 1.26
N ILE A 49 -6.69 4.55 1.83
CA ILE A 49 -5.43 4.97 1.21
C ILE A 49 -4.67 3.74 0.76
N LEU A 50 -4.13 3.77 -0.46
CA LEU A 50 -3.31 2.71 -1.03
C LEU A 50 -1.91 3.24 -1.33
N LEU A 51 -0.89 2.69 -0.65
CA LEU A 51 0.52 3.06 -0.78
C LEU A 51 1.27 2.00 -1.59
N HIS A 52 1.92 2.42 -2.67
CA HIS A 52 2.67 1.53 -3.57
C HIS A 52 4.07 1.23 -3.05
N GLY A 53 4.73 0.20 -3.60
CA GLY A 53 6.12 -0.15 -3.31
C GLY A 53 7.14 0.68 -4.09
N ASN A 54 8.42 0.46 -3.81
CA ASN A 54 9.57 1.16 -4.39
C ASN A 54 9.47 1.29 -5.91
N GLY A 55 9.75 2.50 -6.44
CA GLY A 55 9.70 2.82 -7.86
C GLY A 55 8.32 2.62 -8.51
N GLY A 56 7.26 2.55 -7.69
CA GLY A 56 5.89 2.36 -8.14
C GLY A 56 5.14 3.66 -8.42
N SER A 57 3.82 3.54 -8.42
CA SER A 57 2.86 4.65 -8.51
C SER A 57 1.45 4.14 -8.19
N HIS A 58 0.46 5.04 -8.09
CA HIS A 58 -0.96 4.70 -7.99
C HIS A 58 -1.41 3.63 -9.00
N ILE A 59 -0.77 3.56 -10.18
CA ILE A 59 -1.10 2.58 -11.23
C ILE A 59 -0.87 1.14 -10.75
N LYS A 60 0.13 0.89 -9.90
CA LYS A 60 0.40 -0.44 -9.34
C LYS A 60 -0.71 -0.92 -8.41
N MET A 61 -1.43 0.01 -7.77
CA MET A 61 -2.52 -0.25 -6.82
C MET A 61 -3.90 -0.30 -7.48
N ARG A 62 -3.99 -0.09 -8.80
CA ARG A 62 -5.25 0.06 -9.54
C ARG A 62 -6.21 -1.12 -9.38
N THR A 63 -5.71 -2.34 -9.25
CA THR A 63 -6.57 -3.53 -9.08
C THR A 63 -7.30 -3.48 -7.74
N GLN A 64 -6.60 -3.19 -6.64
CA GLN A 64 -7.18 -3.04 -5.31
C GLN A 64 -8.12 -1.83 -5.26
N ALA A 65 -7.69 -0.70 -5.84
CA ALA A 65 -8.51 0.51 -5.93
C ALA A 65 -9.85 0.25 -6.63
N MET A 66 -9.85 -0.52 -7.71
CA MET A 66 -11.08 -0.90 -8.42
C MET A 66 -11.99 -1.81 -7.59
N GLN A 67 -11.42 -2.77 -6.85
CA GLN A 67 -12.20 -3.70 -6.03
C GLN A 67 -12.84 -2.97 -4.84
N LEU A 68 -12.08 -2.16 -4.13
CA LEU A 68 -12.55 -1.37 -3.00
C LEU A 68 -13.58 -0.31 -3.43
N ALA A 69 -13.33 0.40 -4.53
CA ALA A 69 -14.30 1.36 -5.06
C ALA A 69 -15.64 0.71 -5.44
N LYS A 70 -15.60 -0.50 -6.03
CA LYS A 70 -16.83 -1.28 -6.32
C LYS A 70 -17.57 -1.69 -5.05
N ALA A 71 -16.88 -1.87 -3.95
CA ALA A 71 -17.47 -2.16 -2.65
C ALA A 71 -17.98 -0.91 -1.91
N GLY A 72 -17.81 0.28 -2.51
CA GLY A 72 -18.35 1.53 -1.96
C GLY A 72 -17.34 2.39 -1.18
N TYR A 73 -16.07 2.01 -1.13
CA TYR A 73 -15.02 2.83 -0.51
C TYR A 73 -14.61 4.01 -1.41
N ARG A 74 -14.23 5.11 -0.78
CA ARG A 74 -13.53 6.22 -1.44
C ARG A 74 -12.04 5.99 -1.35
N VAL A 75 -11.40 5.63 -2.46
CA VAL A 75 -10.00 5.22 -2.52
C VAL A 75 -9.13 6.38 -2.96
N TYR A 76 -8.05 6.59 -2.23
CA TYR A 76 -6.97 7.55 -2.51
C TYR A 76 -5.68 6.76 -2.72
N SER A 77 -4.98 7.02 -3.80
CA SER A 77 -3.72 6.36 -4.12
C SER A 77 -2.68 7.44 -4.47
N PRO A 78 -1.95 7.97 -3.48
CA PRO A 78 -0.87 8.92 -3.76
C PRO A 78 0.32 8.22 -4.41
N ASP A 79 1.01 8.92 -5.30
CA ASP A 79 2.38 8.60 -5.67
C ASP A 79 3.30 9.15 -4.58
N SER A 80 4.18 8.32 -4.04
CA SER A 80 5.14 8.74 -3.01
C SER A 80 6.08 9.83 -3.53
N ARG A 81 6.66 10.64 -2.63
CA ARG A 81 7.63 11.68 -3.01
C ARG A 81 8.69 11.14 -3.96
N GLY A 82 8.99 11.89 -5.01
CA GLY A 82 10.02 11.52 -5.98
C GLY A 82 9.71 10.30 -6.84
N GLN A 83 8.49 9.73 -6.79
CA GLN A 83 8.10 8.51 -7.49
C GLN A 83 6.85 8.72 -8.35
N GLY A 84 6.59 7.77 -9.26
CA GLY A 84 5.43 7.83 -10.14
C GLY A 84 5.48 9.02 -11.09
N ALA A 85 4.53 9.95 -10.93
CA ALA A 85 4.47 11.19 -11.69
C ALA A 85 5.10 12.40 -10.96
N ASN A 86 5.62 12.20 -9.75
CA ASN A 86 6.29 13.26 -8.99
C ASN A 86 7.76 13.41 -9.42
N GLU A 87 8.28 14.63 -9.35
CA GLU A 87 9.67 14.93 -9.74
C GLU A 87 10.65 14.12 -8.88
N PRO A 88 11.65 13.44 -9.50
CA PRO A 88 12.65 12.67 -8.77
C PRO A 88 13.47 13.51 -7.79
N LEU A 89 13.87 12.91 -6.67
CA LEU A 89 14.71 13.51 -5.65
C LEU A 89 16.13 12.93 -5.68
N GLN A 90 17.08 13.64 -5.05
CA GLN A 90 18.45 13.17 -4.90
C GLN A 90 18.63 12.28 -3.66
N GLU A 91 17.74 12.42 -2.68
CA GLU A 91 17.78 11.70 -1.41
C GLU A 91 16.36 11.31 -1.01
N TYR A 92 16.22 10.14 -0.39
CA TYR A 92 14.95 9.57 0.01
C TYR A 92 15.03 8.98 1.41
N HIS A 93 13.98 9.19 2.22
CA HIS A 93 13.83 8.60 3.54
C HIS A 93 12.41 8.11 3.76
N TYR A 94 12.25 6.93 4.39
CA TYR A 94 10.90 6.44 4.75
C TYR A 94 10.21 7.35 5.76
N ALA A 95 10.95 7.98 6.67
CA ALA A 95 10.40 8.93 7.64
C ALA A 95 9.69 10.10 6.94
N ASP A 96 10.31 10.67 5.90
CA ASP A 96 9.68 11.71 5.10
C ASP A 96 8.41 11.26 4.39
N MET A 97 8.42 10.03 3.84
CA MET A 97 7.25 9.46 3.15
C MET A 97 6.11 9.14 4.13
N ALA A 98 6.44 8.75 5.36
CA ALA A 98 5.48 8.54 6.42
C ALA A 98 4.82 9.86 6.84
N GLU A 99 5.62 10.91 7.05
CA GLU A 99 5.13 12.25 7.35
C GLU A 99 4.29 12.84 6.20
N ASP A 100 4.68 12.63 4.94
CA ASP A 100 3.86 13.01 3.78
C ASP A 100 2.48 12.37 3.82
N THR A 101 2.44 11.08 4.17
CA THR A 101 1.18 10.33 4.23
C THR A 101 0.29 10.86 5.36
N TYR A 102 0.87 11.17 6.53
CA TYR A 102 0.16 11.82 7.62
C TYR A 102 -0.37 13.19 7.22
N CYS A 103 0.48 14.06 6.66
CA CYS A 103 0.08 15.38 6.17
C CYS A 103 -1.00 15.30 5.09
N PHE A 104 -0.93 14.30 4.21
CA PHE A 104 -1.95 14.02 3.19
C PHE A 104 -3.32 13.74 3.83
N ILE A 105 -3.35 12.86 4.86
CA ILE A 105 -4.55 12.54 5.63
C ILE A 105 -5.15 13.80 6.27
N GLN A 106 -4.32 14.57 6.97
CA GLN A 106 -4.74 15.79 7.67
C GLN A 106 -5.28 16.84 6.69
N LYS A 107 -4.58 17.09 5.59
CA LYS A 107 -4.95 18.12 4.63
C LYS A 107 -6.23 17.82 3.87
N LEU A 108 -6.53 16.53 3.64
CA LEU A 108 -7.79 16.10 3.04
C LEU A 108 -8.92 15.92 4.08
N GLY A 109 -8.64 16.09 5.37
CA GLY A 109 -9.63 15.92 6.43
C GLY A 109 -10.17 14.49 6.52
N LEU A 110 -9.34 13.48 6.23
CA LEU A 110 -9.76 12.09 6.28
C LEU A 110 -9.77 11.59 7.72
N GLU A 111 -10.95 11.25 8.23
CA GLU A 111 -11.12 10.75 9.59
C GLU A 111 -10.86 9.24 9.64
N LYS A 112 -9.81 8.83 10.36
CA LYS A 112 -9.43 7.42 10.57
C LYS A 112 -9.49 6.56 9.31
N PRO A 113 -8.83 6.95 8.20
CA PRO A 113 -8.88 6.17 6.97
C PRO A 113 -8.33 4.77 7.20
N TYR A 114 -8.79 3.80 6.39
CA TYR A 114 -8.08 2.53 6.29
C TYR A 114 -6.87 2.71 5.38
N VAL A 115 -5.76 2.10 5.73
CA VAL A 115 -4.51 2.24 4.95
C VAL A 115 -4.03 0.85 4.54
N TYR A 116 -3.75 0.68 3.27
CA TYR A 116 -3.07 -0.49 2.76
C TYR A 116 -1.77 -0.08 2.10
N GLY A 117 -0.66 -0.72 2.50
CA GLY A 117 0.66 -0.51 1.93
C GLY A 117 1.30 -1.81 1.43
N TRP A 118 1.93 -1.74 0.26
CA TRP A 118 2.70 -2.84 -0.31
C TRP A 118 4.18 -2.49 -0.34
N SER A 119 5.05 -3.41 0.18
CA SER A 119 6.50 -3.21 0.21
C SER A 119 6.85 -1.91 0.95
N ASP A 120 7.55 -0.95 0.32
CA ASP A 120 7.80 0.39 0.88
C ASP A 120 6.52 1.04 1.42
N GLY A 121 5.40 0.91 0.70
CA GLY A 121 4.12 1.43 1.17
C GLY A 121 3.67 0.81 2.50
N GLY A 122 4.03 -0.45 2.75
CA GLY A 122 3.80 -1.12 4.03
C GLY A 122 4.69 -0.56 5.15
N ILE A 123 5.97 -0.29 4.86
CA ILE A 123 6.90 0.37 5.78
C ILE A 123 6.37 1.76 6.15
N ILE A 124 5.99 2.55 5.15
CA ILE A 124 5.43 3.89 5.31
C ILE A 124 4.18 3.86 6.21
N ALA A 125 3.26 2.92 5.97
CA ALA A 125 2.04 2.80 6.78
C ALA A 125 2.33 2.47 8.25
N LEU A 126 3.28 1.56 8.51
CA LEU A 126 3.70 1.21 9.88
C LEU A 126 4.36 2.40 10.56
N MET A 127 5.34 3.06 9.91
CA MET A 127 6.04 4.21 10.47
C MET A 127 5.09 5.36 10.77
N MET A 128 4.20 5.69 9.84
CA MET A 128 3.22 6.75 10.03
C MET A 128 2.34 6.52 11.28
N GLU A 129 1.82 5.31 11.46
CA GLU A 129 0.97 5.01 12.62
C GLU A 129 1.76 4.89 13.92
N MET A 130 3.04 4.49 13.88
CA MET A 130 3.91 4.50 15.05
C MET A 130 4.20 5.93 15.53
N GLU A 131 4.44 6.86 14.61
CA GLU A 131 4.78 8.24 14.92
C GLU A 131 3.54 9.09 15.23
N HIS A 132 2.40 8.77 14.62
CA HIS A 132 1.10 9.44 14.80
C HIS A 132 0.00 8.44 15.20
N PRO A 133 0.09 7.84 16.40
CA PRO A 133 -0.85 6.78 16.81
C PRO A 133 -2.32 7.23 16.81
N GLY A 134 -3.19 6.39 16.28
CA GLY A 134 -4.63 6.67 16.18
C GLY A 134 -5.04 7.43 14.92
N THR A 135 -4.11 7.66 13.99
CA THR A 135 -4.40 8.24 12.66
C THR A 135 -5.25 7.31 11.82
N CYS A 136 -4.94 6.01 11.80
CA CYS A 136 -5.65 5.01 11.01
C CYS A 136 -6.82 4.37 11.74
N GLY A 137 -7.88 4.05 11.01
CA GLY A 137 -8.94 3.16 11.48
C GLY A 137 -8.54 1.69 11.43
N LYS A 138 -7.83 1.28 10.37
CA LYS A 138 -7.24 -0.04 10.19
C LYS A 138 -6.01 0.07 9.28
N ILE A 139 -5.04 -0.84 9.45
CA ILE A 139 -3.88 -0.96 8.58
C ILE A 139 -3.79 -2.37 8.01
N ALA A 140 -3.45 -2.47 6.72
CA ALA A 140 -3.02 -3.71 6.10
C ALA A 140 -1.66 -3.49 5.43
N VAL A 141 -0.72 -4.42 5.61
CA VAL A 141 0.60 -4.35 4.99
C VAL A 141 0.95 -5.66 4.29
N SER A 142 1.64 -5.56 3.17
CA SER A 142 2.09 -6.70 2.38
C SER A 142 3.58 -6.59 2.08
N GLY A 143 4.37 -7.61 2.46
CA GLY A 143 5.80 -7.66 2.16
C GLY A 143 6.59 -6.46 2.71
N ALA A 144 6.21 -5.94 3.87
CA ALA A 144 6.96 -4.91 4.58
C ALA A 144 8.13 -5.53 5.34
N ASN A 145 9.18 -4.75 5.56
CA ASN A 145 10.32 -5.13 6.39
C ASN A 145 10.63 -4.05 7.43
N LEU A 146 11.30 -4.45 8.51
CA LEU A 146 11.72 -3.55 9.60
C LEU A 146 13.16 -3.07 9.44
N THR A 147 13.97 -3.88 8.76
CA THR A 147 15.39 -3.60 8.50
C THR A 147 15.77 -4.14 7.13
N PRO A 148 16.88 -3.67 6.51
CA PRO A 148 17.40 -4.27 5.28
C PRO A 148 17.82 -5.75 5.42
N ASP A 149 18.03 -6.23 6.63
CA ASP A 149 18.28 -7.65 6.92
C ASP A 149 16.96 -8.37 7.16
N CYS A 150 16.28 -8.77 6.08
CA CYS A 150 14.91 -9.26 6.12
C CYS A 150 14.68 -10.60 5.39
N GLY A 151 15.75 -11.23 4.89
CA GLY A 151 15.71 -12.55 4.26
C GLY A 151 16.72 -12.73 3.13
N GLU A 152 17.02 -14.00 2.81
CA GLU A 152 17.99 -14.36 1.77
C GLU A 152 17.63 -13.78 0.38
N GLY A 153 16.33 -13.74 0.04
CA GLY A 153 15.86 -13.16 -1.22
C GLY A 153 16.17 -11.68 -1.36
N PHE A 154 16.25 -10.95 -0.24
CA PHE A 154 16.63 -9.55 -0.25
C PHE A 154 18.14 -9.36 -0.40
N GLU A 155 18.98 -10.30 0.05
CA GLU A 155 20.43 -10.21 -0.12
C GLU A 155 20.85 -10.24 -1.61
N GLU A 156 20.19 -11.08 -2.43
CA GLU A 156 20.41 -11.08 -3.88
C GLU A 156 19.98 -9.74 -4.51
N PHE A 157 18.89 -9.18 -4.04
CA PHE A 157 18.39 -7.89 -4.51
C PHE A 157 19.29 -6.73 -4.10
N LYS A 158 19.91 -6.76 -2.91
CA LYS A 158 20.92 -5.79 -2.48
C LYS A 158 22.12 -5.73 -3.43
N ALA A 159 22.63 -6.89 -3.86
CA ALA A 159 23.74 -6.94 -4.81
C ALA A 159 23.39 -6.23 -6.13
N TRP A 160 22.18 -6.46 -6.63
CA TRP A 160 21.68 -5.77 -7.83
C TRP A 160 21.54 -4.25 -7.60
N ILE A 161 21.04 -3.80 -6.45
CA ILE A 161 20.93 -2.38 -6.10
C ILE A 161 22.31 -1.70 -6.11
N LEU A 162 23.33 -2.33 -5.53
CA LEU A 162 24.70 -1.78 -5.49
C LEU A 162 25.29 -1.56 -6.89
N GLU A 163 24.94 -2.37 -7.86
CA GLU A 163 25.41 -2.26 -9.23
C GLU A 163 24.59 -1.30 -10.09
N ASN A 164 23.27 -1.23 -9.86
CA ASN A 164 22.30 -0.62 -10.78
C ASN A 164 21.36 0.38 -10.12
N GLY A 165 21.48 0.58 -8.79
CA GLY A 165 20.49 1.29 -8.00
C GLY A 165 20.43 2.78 -8.26
N THR A 166 19.21 3.29 -8.28
CA THR A 166 18.91 4.73 -8.21
C THR A 166 19.03 5.22 -6.76
N PRO A 167 19.10 6.55 -6.50
CA PRO A 167 19.05 7.08 -5.14
C PRO A 167 17.89 6.52 -4.31
N LEU A 168 16.72 6.34 -4.92
CA LEU A 168 15.54 5.71 -4.30
C LEU A 168 15.80 4.24 -3.89
N ALA A 169 16.42 3.46 -4.76
CA ALA A 169 16.74 2.06 -4.45
C ALA A 169 17.87 1.95 -3.40
N MET A 170 18.85 2.85 -3.43
CA MET A 170 19.94 2.87 -2.46
C MET A 170 19.45 3.10 -1.03
N MET A 171 18.35 3.83 -0.81
CA MET A 171 17.73 3.99 0.50
C MET A 171 17.44 2.63 1.15
N MET A 172 16.95 1.65 0.39
CA MET A 172 16.63 0.31 0.91
C MET A 172 17.84 -0.47 1.47
N LEU A 173 19.07 -0.03 1.22
CA LEU A 173 20.27 -0.67 1.76
C LEU A 173 20.56 -0.26 3.23
N SER A 174 20.02 0.86 3.67
CA SER A 174 20.24 1.43 4.99
C SER A 174 18.96 1.63 5.80
N GLU A 175 17.82 1.65 5.16
CA GLU A 175 16.51 1.89 5.76
C GLU A 175 15.50 0.77 5.38
N PRO A 176 14.47 0.56 6.20
CA PRO A 176 14.24 1.18 7.52
C PRO A 176 15.13 0.61 8.61
N ASP A 177 15.15 1.24 9.80
CA ASP A 177 15.72 0.70 11.03
C ASP A 177 14.67 0.76 12.15
N ILE A 178 13.65 -0.06 12.03
CA ILE A 178 12.54 -0.16 12.97
C ILE A 178 12.85 -1.28 13.97
N LYS A 179 12.84 -0.96 15.27
CA LYS A 179 12.94 -1.99 16.30
C LYS A 179 11.57 -2.64 16.53
N PRO A 180 11.48 -3.98 16.64
CA PRO A 180 10.19 -4.67 16.81
C PRO A 180 9.32 -4.08 17.92
N GLU A 181 9.92 -3.61 19.01
CA GLU A 181 9.21 -3.03 20.15
C GLU A 181 8.45 -1.74 19.80
N GLN A 182 8.89 -0.99 18.80
CA GLN A 182 8.25 0.25 18.36
C GLN A 182 6.88 -0.03 17.74
N LEU A 183 6.68 -1.21 17.15
CA LEU A 183 5.40 -1.62 16.57
C LEU A 183 4.26 -1.70 17.61
N ARG A 184 4.59 -1.77 18.91
CA ARG A 184 3.60 -1.76 20.00
C ARG A 184 2.83 -0.45 20.10
N ALA A 185 3.30 0.62 19.48
CA ALA A 185 2.59 1.89 19.37
C ALA A 185 1.38 1.82 18.41
N ILE A 186 1.30 0.80 17.57
CA ILE A 186 0.19 0.59 16.65
C ILE A 186 -0.96 -0.08 17.41
N HIS A 187 -2.06 0.64 17.57
CA HIS A 187 -3.23 0.17 18.32
C HIS A 187 -4.46 -0.12 17.45
N CYS A 188 -4.46 0.32 16.20
CA CYS A 188 -5.55 0.01 15.28
C CYS A 188 -5.47 -1.46 14.81
N PRO A 189 -6.60 -2.08 14.44
CA PRO A 189 -6.59 -3.42 13.85
C PRO A 189 -5.64 -3.47 12.66
N THR A 190 -4.75 -4.46 12.65
CA THR A 190 -3.69 -4.58 11.64
C THR A 190 -3.71 -5.97 11.00
N LEU A 191 -3.61 -6.01 9.65
CA LEU A 191 -3.43 -7.21 8.86
C LEU A 191 -2.02 -7.20 8.26
N VAL A 192 -1.21 -8.19 8.59
CA VAL A 192 0.13 -8.40 8.02
C VAL A 192 0.07 -9.55 7.03
N THR A 193 0.55 -9.34 5.80
CA THR A 193 0.54 -10.37 4.76
C THR A 193 1.88 -10.49 4.05
N ALA A 194 2.21 -11.68 3.59
CA ALA A 194 3.31 -11.94 2.66
C ALA A 194 2.98 -13.14 1.77
N GLY A 195 3.69 -13.31 0.67
CA GLY A 195 3.72 -14.56 -0.06
C GLY A 195 4.60 -15.60 0.66
N SER A 196 4.34 -16.89 0.48
CA SER A 196 5.23 -17.95 1.03
C SER A 196 6.57 -18.04 0.27
N GLU A 197 6.66 -17.40 -0.89
CA GLU A 197 7.86 -17.29 -1.73
C GLU A 197 8.30 -15.83 -1.87
N ASP A 198 8.02 -15.02 -0.82
CA ASP A 198 8.37 -13.60 -0.79
C ASP A 198 9.89 -13.43 -0.60
N LEU A 199 10.45 -12.33 -1.11
CA LEU A 199 11.83 -11.94 -0.84
C LEU A 199 12.06 -11.54 0.63
N ILE A 200 10.98 -11.10 1.32
CA ILE A 200 10.97 -10.89 2.76
C ILE A 200 10.65 -12.23 3.42
N SER A 201 11.50 -12.70 4.32
CA SER A 201 11.31 -14.00 4.96
C SER A 201 9.99 -14.09 5.74
N GLU A 202 9.41 -15.28 5.81
CA GLU A 202 8.22 -15.51 6.61
C GLU A 202 8.48 -15.21 8.09
N GLU A 203 9.70 -15.52 8.59
CA GLU A 203 10.12 -15.21 9.96
C GLU A 203 10.06 -13.72 10.23
N HIS A 204 10.61 -12.90 9.32
CA HIS A 204 10.58 -11.45 9.42
C HIS A 204 9.14 -10.90 9.38
N THR A 205 8.30 -11.45 8.51
CA THR A 205 6.87 -11.08 8.42
C THR A 205 6.12 -11.46 9.71
N ARG A 206 6.41 -12.63 10.30
CA ARG A 206 5.83 -13.04 11.60
C ARG A 206 6.28 -12.12 12.72
N MET A 207 7.56 -11.73 12.75
CA MET A 207 8.10 -10.77 13.72
C MET A 207 7.29 -9.45 13.70
N ILE A 208 6.93 -8.94 12.52
CA ILE A 208 6.06 -7.76 12.41
C ILE A 208 4.70 -8.02 13.09
N ALA A 209 4.04 -9.11 12.71
CA ALA A 209 2.72 -9.43 13.24
C ALA A 209 2.72 -9.67 14.77
N ASP A 210 3.73 -10.38 15.27
CA ASP A 210 3.84 -10.74 16.69
C ASP A 210 4.10 -9.51 17.60
N ASN A 211 4.66 -8.43 17.06
CA ASN A 211 4.96 -7.20 17.79
C ASN A 211 3.87 -6.11 17.68
N ILE A 212 2.85 -6.31 16.84
CA ILE A 212 1.69 -5.40 16.76
C ILE A 212 0.55 -6.00 17.58
N PRO A 213 0.05 -5.32 18.64
CA PRO A 213 -1.02 -5.83 19.47
C PRO A 213 -2.29 -6.18 18.66
N GLY A 214 -2.69 -7.45 18.69
CA GLY A 214 -3.91 -7.91 18.01
C GLY A 214 -3.83 -7.98 16.49
N ALA A 215 -2.64 -7.96 15.90
CA ALA A 215 -2.48 -8.14 14.46
C ALA A 215 -2.91 -9.53 13.99
N SER A 216 -3.44 -9.59 12.77
CA SER A 216 -3.70 -10.83 12.04
C SER A 216 -2.61 -11.06 11.01
N LEU A 217 -2.19 -12.33 10.82
CA LEU A 217 -1.19 -12.72 9.84
C LEU A 217 -1.79 -13.63 8.78
N VAL A 218 -1.50 -13.35 7.50
CA VAL A 218 -1.87 -14.20 6.37
C VAL A 218 -0.66 -14.43 5.46
N ILE A 219 -0.19 -15.68 5.37
CA ILE A 219 0.82 -16.08 4.38
C ILE A 219 0.11 -16.70 3.17
N VAL A 220 0.24 -16.05 2.02
CA VAL A 220 -0.43 -16.45 0.78
C VAL A 220 0.41 -17.51 0.07
N GLN A 221 -0.02 -18.76 0.14
CA GLN A 221 0.72 -19.91 -0.36
C GLN A 221 1.01 -19.85 -1.87
N GLY A 222 2.25 -20.20 -2.28
CA GLY A 222 2.71 -20.22 -3.67
C GLY A 222 2.75 -18.83 -4.31
N LYS A 223 2.92 -17.78 -3.50
CA LYS A 223 2.99 -16.39 -3.98
C LYS A 223 4.30 -15.73 -3.61
N ASP A 224 4.84 -14.96 -4.56
CA ASP A 224 6.02 -14.12 -4.38
C ASP A 224 5.63 -12.71 -3.87
N HIS A 225 6.61 -11.83 -3.78
CA HIS A 225 6.48 -10.45 -3.31
C HIS A 225 5.39 -9.60 -4.01
N GLY A 226 4.97 -9.97 -5.22
CA GLY A 226 4.09 -9.12 -6.01
C GLY A 226 2.95 -9.81 -6.75
N ASN A 227 3.03 -11.12 -7.00
CA ASN A 227 2.10 -11.79 -7.91
C ASN A 227 0.67 -12.01 -7.34
N TYR A 228 0.48 -11.84 -6.03
CA TYR A 228 -0.85 -11.81 -5.42
C TYR A 228 -1.42 -10.39 -5.29
N ILE A 229 -0.62 -9.37 -5.61
CA ILE A 229 -0.94 -7.95 -5.53
C ILE A 229 -1.13 -7.37 -6.93
N LYS A 230 -0.06 -7.40 -7.75
CA LYS A 230 -0.04 -6.81 -9.10
C LYS A 230 -0.99 -7.57 -10.03
N ARG A 231 -2.02 -6.87 -10.56
CA ARG A 231 -2.99 -7.44 -11.51
C ARG A 231 -3.69 -8.72 -10.99
N SER A 232 -3.73 -8.91 -9.68
CA SER A 232 -4.32 -10.07 -9.01
C SER A 232 -5.50 -9.63 -8.14
N PRO A 233 -6.60 -10.38 -8.10
CA PRO A 233 -7.73 -10.06 -7.23
C PRO A 233 -7.53 -10.52 -5.78
N ILE A 234 -6.44 -11.24 -5.47
CA ILE A 234 -6.26 -11.92 -4.18
C ILE A 234 -6.19 -10.89 -3.06
N MET A 235 -5.25 -9.94 -3.15
CA MET A 235 -5.07 -8.94 -2.09
C MET A 235 -6.32 -8.08 -1.89
N GLY A 236 -6.98 -7.68 -2.99
CA GLY A 236 -8.21 -6.91 -2.86
C GLY A 236 -9.35 -7.67 -2.16
N ARG A 237 -9.42 -9.00 -2.26
CA ARG A 237 -10.37 -9.82 -1.47
C ARG A 237 -9.98 -9.83 0.00
N LEU A 238 -8.70 -10.05 0.32
CA LEU A 238 -8.21 -9.99 1.71
C LEU A 238 -8.51 -8.63 2.35
N LEU A 239 -8.36 -7.54 1.59
CA LEU A 239 -8.73 -6.20 2.07
C LEU A 239 -10.23 -6.06 2.32
N LEU A 240 -11.08 -6.56 1.42
CA LEU A 240 -12.53 -6.51 1.57
C LEU A 240 -13.04 -7.35 2.76
N ASP A 241 -12.36 -8.45 3.06
CA ASP A 241 -12.68 -9.29 4.22
C ASP A 241 -12.21 -8.66 5.54
N PHE A 242 -11.17 -7.84 5.49
CA PHE A 242 -10.57 -7.21 6.67
C PHE A 242 -11.14 -5.81 6.94
N PHE A 243 -11.39 -4.99 5.93
CA PHE A 243 -11.88 -3.60 6.04
C PHE A 243 -13.39 -3.56 6.30
#